data_3a3eb666aff496d337c7e683e5dc1c8b
#
_entry.id   3a3eb666aff496d337c7e683e5dc1c8b
#
_cell.length_a   1.000
_cell.length_b   1.000
_cell.length_c   1.000
_cell.angle_alpha   90.00
_cell.angle_beta   90.00
_cell.angle_gamma   90.00
#
_symmetry.space_group_name_H-M   'P 1'
#
loop_
_entity.id
_entity.type
_entity.pdbx_description
1 polymer ?
#
loop_
_entity_poly.entity_id
_entity_poly.type
_entity_poly.pdbx_seq_one_letter_code
_entity_poly.pdbx_strand_id
1 'polypeptide(L)'
;MMKKQKLTAITVAAVTALTPIAGSSTVYAKLMPSDTDIIVSDEEENTDTGEDVDVDEAMKDSIDKTTAINNAVSMTDKIAKVNKDKNVMFSPESLNFALGMLAEGADGETKKVLQKYLGTENFAEYAKWYMDKIKYYNSEEENYGYKSKLKIADAVWADNNLTLQDKFKQSIQDNFNGEIQNLDFSDKENSCNTINAWCDKNTEGLIPEIITPDAISENTGLCLTNSLYFESGWSGDPWEVSKKKEKFGEKEETKYMTSKGDRYYENDKATAFARYYVNGLSFIGILPKDEGDFTLEDLDIEGLLKSEPEYDEVQCKMPKLNFETSATLNDMLSDIGLENIFSDKADFSGISEQNTKVDTILQKTKLELDQNGTKAAAVTAAIMECMSALAPDPVVKEVNLDRPFAFLIYDDINGEMLFAGKVVTTTE
;
A
#
# COMPACT_ATOMS: atom_id res chain seq x y z
N MET A 1 28.90 41.41 -31.55
CA MET A 1 28.89 42.35 -30.43
C MET A 1 27.91 41.80 -29.38
N MET A 2 28.47 41.14 -28.39
CA MET A 2 27.71 40.46 -27.33
C MET A 2 27.43 41.42 -26.18
N LYS A 3 26.18 41.51 -25.72
CA LYS A 3 25.87 42.14 -24.42
C LYS A 3 25.49 41.07 -23.42
N LYS A 4 26.33 40.87 -22.41
CA LYS A 4 26.05 40.15 -21.21
C LYS A 4 25.08 40.95 -20.35
N GLN A 5 23.97 40.33 -19.92
CA GLN A 5 23.19 40.88 -18.82
C GLN A 5 23.43 40.03 -17.55
N LYS A 6 23.68 40.73 -16.47
CA LYS A 6 23.94 40.18 -15.14
C LYS A 6 22.64 39.81 -14.46
N LEU A 7 22.63 38.63 -13.87
CA LEU A 7 21.58 38.21 -12.94
C LEU A 7 21.87 38.80 -11.56
N THR A 8 20.92 39.54 -11.02
CA THR A 8 20.99 40.10 -9.67
C THR A 8 20.20 39.21 -8.73
N ALA A 9 20.86 38.64 -7.73
CA ALA A 9 20.22 37.92 -6.65
C ALA A 9 19.42 38.88 -5.76
N ILE A 10 18.17 38.59 -5.51
CA ILE A 10 17.35 39.31 -4.53
C ILE A 10 17.18 38.38 -3.33
N THR A 11 17.83 38.77 -2.24
CA THR A 11 17.59 38.19 -0.91
C THR A 11 16.36 38.88 -0.33
N VAL A 12 15.32 38.12 0.00
CA VAL A 12 14.19 38.62 0.79
C VAL A 12 14.19 37.90 2.13
N ALA A 13 14.62 38.64 3.15
CA ALA A 13 14.34 38.28 4.54
C ALA A 13 12.97 38.84 4.92
N ALA A 14 12.06 38.00 5.37
CA ALA A 14 10.85 38.44 6.06
C ALA A 14 10.68 37.64 7.34
N VAL A 15 11.02 38.30 8.44
CA VAL A 15 10.65 37.88 9.79
C VAL A 15 9.23 38.38 10.04
N THR A 16 8.29 37.49 10.33
CA THR A 16 7.06 37.85 11.01
C THR A 16 6.71 36.80 12.03
N ALA A 17 6.65 37.25 13.28
CA ALA A 17 6.21 36.49 14.42
C ALA A 17 4.72 36.11 14.28
N LEU A 18 4.38 34.87 14.55
CA LEU A 18 3.00 34.42 14.75
C LEU A 18 2.92 33.58 16.02
N THR A 19 2.00 33.98 16.86
CA THR A 19 1.55 33.34 18.10
C THR A 19 0.94 31.98 17.85
N PRO A 20 1.07 31.02 18.79
CA PRO A 20 0.54 29.68 18.61
C PRO A 20 -0.97 29.64 18.84
N ILE A 21 -1.69 29.06 17.89
CA ILE A 21 -3.06 28.58 18.07
C ILE A 21 -3.04 27.06 17.84
N ALA A 22 -3.57 26.34 18.82
CA ALA A 22 -3.69 24.91 18.82
C ALA A 22 -4.57 24.41 17.65
N GLY A 23 -4.14 23.31 17.00
CA GLY A 23 -4.90 22.62 15.95
C GLY A 23 -4.00 22.23 14.77
N SER A 24 -3.42 21.06 14.84
CA SER A 24 -2.32 20.65 13.97
C SER A 24 -2.74 19.78 12.80
N SER A 25 -3.37 20.31 11.80
CA SER A 25 -3.50 19.61 10.51
C SER A 25 -2.85 20.35 9.32
N THR A 26 -2.09 21.42 9.58
CA THR A 26 -1.69 22.38 8.52
C THR A 26 -0.21 22.36 8.13
N VAL A 27 0.63 21.46 8.64
CA VAL A 27 2.07 21.56 8.41
C VAL A 27 2.54 20.77 7.18
N TYR A 28 1.84 19.74 6.75
CA TYR A 28 2.24 18.92 5.60
C TYR A 28 1.68 19.37 4.24
N ALA A 29 0.64 20.18 4.20
CA ALA A 29 0.11 20.75 2.95
C ALA A 29 1.06 21.76 2.25
N LYS A 30 2.24 22.04 2.83
CA LYS A 30 3.17 23.07 2.33
C LYS A 30 4.41 22.52 1.62
N LEU A 31 4.50 21.20 1.42
CA LEU A 31 5.61 20.55 0.70
C LEU A 31 5.20 19.96 -0.66
N MET A 32 3.96 20.13 -1.06
CA MET A 32 3.57 19.87 -2.45
C MET A 32 3.72 21.16 -3.25
N PRO A 33 4.42 21.18 -4.38
CA PRO A 33 4.39 22.33 -5.28
C PRO A 33 2.98 22.44 -5.87
N SER A 34 2.18 23.36 -5.33
CA SER A 34 1.07 23.92 -6.12
C SER A 34 1.73 24.82 -7.14
N ASP A 35 1.59 24.50 -8.38
CA ASP A 35 1.67 25.37 -9.55
C ASP A 35 2.37 24.68 -10.71
N THR A 36 1.60 23.91 -11.44
CA THR A 36 1.84 23.82 -12.88
C THR A 36 1.11 25.02 -13.48
N ASP A 37 1.87 26.08 -13.80
CA ASP A 37 1.40 27.13 -14.68
C ASP A 37 1.09 26.54 -16.07
N ILE A 38 -0.17 26.16 -16.27
CA ILE A 38 -0.70 25.93 -17.61
C ILE A 38 -0.94 27.33 -18.19
N ILE A 39 -0.12 27.69 -19.17
CA ILE A 39 -0.38 28.86 -20.00
C ILE A 39 -1.69 28.59 -20.77
N VAL A 40 -2.78 29.11 -20.25
CA VAL A 40 -4.05 29.19 -20.97
C VAL A 40 -4.00 30.45 -21.81
N SER A 41 -4.00 30.30 -23.13
CA SER A 41 -4.26 31.40 -24.03
C SER A 41 -5.71 31.88 -23.84
N ASP A 42 -5.85 33.17 -23.60
CA ASP A 42 -7.13 33.86 -23.54
C ASP A 42 -7.97 33.55 -24.77
N GLU A 43 -9.15 32.97 -24.57
CA GLU A 43 -10.35 33.25 -25.38
C GLU A 43 -11.61 32.63 -24.72
N GLU A 44 -12.60 33.53 -24.48
CA GLU A 44 -14.02 33.34 -24.24
C GLU A 44 -14.48 33.05 -22.80
N GLU A 45 -14.99 34.14 -22.16
CA GLU A 45 -15.93 34.09 -21.05
C GLU A 45 -17.12 33.19 -21.42
N ASN A 46 -17.14 31.99 -20.81
CA ASN A 46 -18.36 31.20 -20.75
C ASN A 46 -18.74 31.13 -19.26
N THR A 47 -19.77 31.84 -18.88
CA THR A 47 -20.37 31.81 -17.57
C THR A 47 -21.10 30.49 -17.38
N ASP A 48 -20.37 29.44 -17.04
CA ASP A 48 -20.95 28.22 -16.52
C ASP A 48 -20.73 28.19 -14.99
N THR A 49 -21.83 28.32 -14.23
CA THR A 49 -21.84 28.18 -12.77
C THR A 49 -21.89 26.69 -12.42
N GLY A 50 -20.94 25.91 -12.91
CA GLY A 50 -20.63 24.59 -12.44
C GLY A 50 -19.75 24.71 -11.19
N GLU A 51 -20.16 24.12 -10.07
CA GLU A 51 -19.27 23.90 -8.94
C GLU A 51 -18.04 23.14 -9.45
N ASP A 52 -16.84 23.71 -9.30
CA ASP A 52 -15.59 23.02 -9.59
C ASP A 52 -15.48 21.83 -8.62
N VAL A 53 -15.89 20.65 -9.07
CA VAL A 53 -15.73 19.42 -8.30
C VAL A 53 -14.24 19.11 -8.26
N ASP A 54 -13.66 19.04 -7.07
CA ASP A 54 -12.30 18.57 -6.87
C ASP A 54 -12.22 17.10 -7.33
N VAL A 55 -11.58 16.86 -8.45
CA VAL A 55 -11.49 15.52 -9.06
C VAL A 55 -10.80 14.55 -8.13
N ASP A 56 -9.82 15.01 -7.34
CA ASP A 56 -9.10 14.16 -6.40
C ASP A 56 -10.01 13.71 -5.25
N GLU A 57 -10.83 14.59 -4.71
CA GLU A 57 -11.79 14.25 -3.66
C GLU A 57 -12.89 13.33 -4.21
N ALA A 58 -13.42 13.63 -5.38
CA ALA A 58 -14.42 12.78 -6.03
C ALA A 58 -13.90 11.35 -6.31
N MET A 59 -12.62 11.20 -6.71
CA MET A 59 -12.03 9.87 -6.93
C MET A 59 -11.79 9.12 -5.61
N LYS A 60 -11.33 9.79 -4.57
CA LYS A 60 -11.20 9.20 -3.22
C LYS A 60 -12.54 8.67 -2.72
N ASP A 61 -13.61 9.43 -2.93
CA ASP A 61 -14.97 9.07 -2.51
C ASP A 61 -15.64 8.05 -3.43
N SER A 62 -15.05 7.74 -4.59
CA SER A 62 -15.60 6.75 -5.53
C SER A 62 -15.51 5.31 -5.03
N ILE A 63 -14.68 5.04 -4.01
CA ILE A 63 -14.50 3.75 -3.35
C ILE A 63 -15.14 3.80 -1.95
N ASP A 64 -15.93 2.80 -1.61
CA ASP A 64 -16.37 2.59 -0.23
C ASP A 64 -15.21 2.16 0.67
N LYS A 65 -14.59 3.14 1.35
CA LYS A 65 -13.42 2.93 2.22
C LYS A 65 -13.69 1.96 3.36
N THR A 66 -14.90 1.96 3.92
CA THR A 66 -15.28 1.01 4.98
C THR A 66 -15.26 -0.42 4.43
N THR A 67 -15.81 -0.65 3.24
CA THR A 67 -15.74 -1.94 2.55
C THR A 67 -14.29 -2.34 2.26
N ALA A 68 -13.46 -1.42 1.76
CA ALA A 68 -12.05 -1.67 1.45
C ALA A 68 -11.26 -2.09 2.70
N ILE A 69 -11.41 -1.36 3.82
CA ILE A 69 -10.75 -1.68 5.10
C ILE A 69 -11.22 -3.04 5.62
N ASN A 70 -12.52 -3.32 5.62
CA ASN A 70 -13.07 -4.59 6.11
C ASN A 70 -12.57 -5.79 5.28
N ASN A 71 -12.51 -5.66 3.96
CA ASN A 71 -11.96 -6.69 3.09
C ASN A 71 -10.47 -6.92 3.35
N ALA A 72 -9.68 -5.85 3.51
CA ALA A 72 -8.26 -5.93 3.83
C ALA A 72 -8.01 -6.65 5.16
N VAL A 73 -8.75 -6.27 6.21
CA VAL A 73 -8.71 -6.89 7.53
C VAL A 73 -9.08 -8.38 7.45
N SER A 74 -10.22 -8.68 6.85
CA SER A 74 -10.70 -10.07 6.70
C SER A 74 -9.73 -10.97 5.95
N MET A 75 -9.17 -10.49 4.85
CA MET A 75 -8.18 -11.25 4.06
C MET A 75 -6.89 -11.46 4.84
N THR A 76 -6.38 -10.45 5.54
CA THR A 76 -5.18 -10.56 6.38
C THR A 76 -5.38 -11.61 7.48
N ASP A 77 -6.52 -11.60 8.15
CA ASP A 77 -6.86 -12.57 9.20
C ASP A 77 -7.00 -14.00 8.66
N LYS A 78 -7.59 -14.18 7.47
CA LYS A 78 -7.65 -15.48 6.81
C LYS A 78 -6.26 -16.03 6.48
N ILE A 79 -5.36 -15.19 5.98
CA ILE A 79 -3.96 -15.55 5.71
C ILE A 79 -3.24 -15.90 7.03
N ALA A 80 -3.43 -15.11 8.08
CA ALA A 80 -2.86 -15.35 9.40
C ALA A 80 -3.36 -16.67 10.00
N LYS A 81 -4.63 -17.01 9.81
CA LYS A 81 -5.23 -18.24 10.30
C LYS A 81 -4.60 -19.51 9.72
N VAL A 82 -4.20 -19.50 8.45
CA VAL A 82 -3.50 -20.64 7.83
C VAL A 82 -2.00 -20.64 8.12
N ASN A 83 -1.44 -19.52 8.59
CA ASN A 83 -0.03 -19.33 8.91
C ASN A 83 0.19 -19.02 10.40
N LYS A 84 -0.47 -19.72 11.32
CA LYS A 84 -0.61 -19.38 12.75
C LYS A 84 0.66 -18.97 13.50
N ASP A 85 1.80 -19.58 13.16
CA ASP A 85 3.08 -19.38 13.87
C ASP A 85 4.07 -18.55 13.03
N LYS A 86 3.58 -17.91 11.97
CA LYS A 86 4.41 -17.12 11.06
C LYS A 86 3.91 -15.68 10.97
N ASN A 87 4.83 -14.79 10.69
CA ASN A 87 4.50 -13.44 10.28
C ASN A 87 3.78 -13.48 8.94
N VAL A 88 2.79 -12.61 8.78
CA VAL A 88 2.04 -12.49 7.53
C VAL A 88 1.91 -11.05 7.10
N MET A 89 1.91 -10.85 5.80
CA MET A 89 1.60 -9.58 5.16
C MET A 89 0.77 -9.84 3.91
N PHE A 90 -0.22 -9.02 3.71
CA PHE A 90 -1.12 -9.02 2.57
C PHE A 90 -1.16 -7.63 1.95
N SER A 91 -1.26 -7.54 0.63
CA SER A 91 -1.45 -6.29 -0.09
C SER A 91 -2.88 -6.19 -0.62
N PRO A 92 -3.76 -5.47 0.09
CA PRO A 92 -5.14 -5.27 -0.35
C PRO A 92 -5.23 -4.54 -1.68
N GLU A 93 -4.46 -3.47 -1.82
CA GLU A 93 -4.52 -2.62 -3.02
C GLU A 93 -4.06 -3.37 -4.27
N SER A 94 -2.99 -4.15 -4.19
CA SER A 94 -2.59 -5.01 -5.30
C SER A 94 -3.67 -6.01 -5.70
N LEU A 95 -4.36 -6.63 -4.72
CA LEU A 95 -5.49 -7.52 -5.02
C LEU A 95 -6.67 -6.77 -5.64
N ASN A 96 -6.99 -5.57 -5.17
CA ASN A 96 -8.06 -4.74 -5.73
C ASN A 96 -7.80 -4.44 -7.21
N PHE A 97 -6.56 -4.12 -7.57
CA PHE A 97 -6.17 -3.92 -8.98
C PHE A 97 -6.35 -5.19 -9.82
N ALA A 98 -5.90 -6.35 -9.31
CA ALA A 98 -6.09 -7.63 -10.02
C ALA A 98 -7.58 -7.99 -10.23
N LEU A 99 -8.41 -7.80 -9.20
CA LEU A 99 -9.86 -8.02 -9.30
C LEU A 99 -10.55 -6.96 -10.15
N GLY A 100 -10.06 -5.71 -10.14
CA GLY A 100 -10.50 -4.64 -11.02
C GLY A 100 -10.26 -4.99 -12.50
N MET A 101 -9.09 -5.55 -12.82
CA MET A 101 -8.84 -6.05 -14.18
C MET A 101 -9.85 -7.13 -14.58
N LEU A 102 -10.19 -8.07 -13.69
CA LEU A 102 -11.24 -9.07 -13.96
C LEU A 102 -12.61 -8.42 -14.17
N ALA A 103 -12.95 -7.38 -13.40
CA ALA A 103 -14.23 -6.68 -13.51
C ALA A 103 -14.44 -6.02 -14.90
N GLU A 104 -13.35 -5.59 -15.55
CA GLU A 104 -13.40 -5.06 -16.92
C GLU A 104 -13.83 -6.11 -17.98
N GLY A 105 -13.53 -7.38 -17.70
CA GLY A 105 -13.92 -8.47 -18.59
C GLY A 105 -15.11 -9.29 -18.12
N ALA A 106 -15.70 -8.94 -16.98
CA ALA A 106 -16.84 -9.64 -16.39
C ALA A 106 -18.17 -9.05 -16.85
N ASP A 107 -19.22 -9.89 -16.87
CA ASP A 107 -20.61 -9.47 -17.09
C ASP A 107 -21.54 -10.15 -16.07
N GLY A 108 -22.82 -9.74 -16.07
CA GLY A 108 -23.88 -10.32 -15.27
C GLY A 108 -23.60 -10.35 -13.77
N GLU A 109 -23.78 -11.53 -13.16
CA GLU A 109 -23.55 -11.72 -11.72
C GLU A 109 -22.07 -11.68 -11.35
N THR A 110 -21.19 -12.13 -12.22
CA THR A 110 -19.73 -12.10 -12.00
C THR A 110 -19.23 -10.66 -11.83
N LYS A 111 -19.71 -9.75 -12.66
CA LYS A 111 -19.38 -8.32 -12.53
C LYS A 111 -19.89 -7.73 -11.22
N LYS A 112 -21.12 -8.06 -10.82
CA LYS A 112 -21.72 -7.53 -9.58
C LYS A 112 -20.98 -7.96 -8.32
N VAL A 113 -20.55 -9.24 -8.23
CA VAL A 113 -19.81 -9.69 -7.05
C VAL A 113 -18.43 -9.03 -6.96
N LEU A 114 -17.77 -8.79 -8.10
CA LEU A 114 -16.52 -8.05 -8.16
C LEU A 114 -16.71 -6.58 -7.74
N GLN A 115 -17.71 -5.89 -8.31
CA GLN A 115 -18.03 -4.49 -7.96
C GLN A 115 -18.37 -4.34 -6.48
N LYS A 116 -19.13 -5.28 -5.92
CA LYS A 116 -19.46 -5.29 -4.49
C LYS A 116 -18.21 -5.42 -3.62
N TYR A 117 -17.28 -6.30 -3.99
CA TYR A 117 -16.00 -6.46 -3.28
C TYR A 117 -15.15 -5.19 -3.36
N LEU A 118 -15.05 -4.63 -4.56
CA LEU A 118 -14.24 -3.42 -4.84
C LEU A 118 -14.86 -2.14 -4.25
N GLY A 119 -16.13 -2.18 -3.81
CA GLY A 119 -16.82 -1.03 -3.24
C GLY A 119 -17.14 0.07 -4.25
N THR A 120 -17.14 -0.25 -5.55
CA THR A 120 -17.44 0.68 -6.64
C THR A 120 -17.95 -0.04 -7.89
N GLU A 121 -18.72 0.68 -8.70
CA GLU A 121 -19.17 0.17 -10.01
C GLU A 121 -18.12 0.38 -11.12
N ASN A 122 -17.18 1.31 -10.94
CA ASN A 122 -16.20 1.69 -11.97
C ASN A 122 -14.77 1.75 -11.37
N PHE A 123 -14.22 0.59 -11.04
CA PHE A 123 -12.87 0.52 -10.48
C PHE A 123 -11.77 0.94 -11.47
N ALA A 124 -12.00 0.78 -12.79
CA ALA A 124 -11.00 1.14 -13.78
C ALA A 124 -10.66 2.65 -13.79
N GLU A 125 -11.65 3.50 -13.54
CA GLU A 125 -11.46 4.94 -13.43
C GLU A 125 -10.65 5.31 -12.20
N TYR A 126 -10.97 4.70 -11.06
CA TYR A 126 -10.19 4.81 -9.82
C TYR A 126 -8.76 4.29 -10.02
N ALA A 127 -8.58 3.11 -10.61
CA ALA A 127 -7.27 2.51 -10.85
C ALA A 127 -6.37 3.43 -11.68
N LYS A 128 -6.92 4.00 -12.76
CA LYS A 128 -6.21 4.97 -13.61
C LYS A 128 -5.77 6.20 -12.81
N TRP A 129 -6.68 6.78 -12.03
CA TRP A 129 -6.36 7.92 -11.17
C TRP A 129 -5.28 7.57 -10.14
N TYR A 130 -5.40 6.42 -9.46
CA TYR A 130 -4.43 6.01 -8.45
C TYR A 130 -3.05 5.68 -9.05
N MET A 131 -3.01 5.07 -10.24
CA MET A 131 -1.75 4.86 -10.98
C MET A 131 -1.04 6.18 -11.32
N ASP A 132 -1.78 7.25 -11.56
CA ASP A 132 -1.19 8.58 -11.71
C ASP A 132 -0.65 9.12 -10.37
N LYS A 133 -1.35 8.87 -9.24
CA LYS A 133 -0.86 9.23 -7.90
C LYS A 133 0.42 8.47 -7.51
N ILE A 134 0.56 7.20 -7.88
CA ILE A 134 1.78 6.41 -7.64
C ILE A 134 3.03 7.11 -8.19
N LYS A 135 2.92 7.87 -9.28
CA LYS A 135 4.05 8.63 -9.85
C LYS A 135 4.63 9.66 -8.87
N TYR A 136 3.80 10.22 -7.98
CA TYR A 136 4.25 11.18 -6.96
C TYR A 136 4.99 10.49 -5.80
N TYR A 137 4.70 9.22 -5.54
CA TYR A 137 5.40 8.43 -4.51
C TYR A 137 6.76 7.93 -4.99
N ASN A 138 7.01 7.98 -6.29
CA ASN A 138 8.27 7.58 -6.89
C ASN A 138 9.19 8.78 -7.03
N SER A 139 10.38 8.72 -6.45
CA SER A 139 11.41 9.75 -6.58
C SER A 139 12.69 9.13 -7.10
N GLU A 140 13.12 9.57 -8.29
CA GLU A 140 14.45 9.26 -8.83
C GLU A 140 15.54 10.14 -8.19
N GLU A 141 15.17 11.29 -7.63
CA GLU A 141 16.06 12.16 -6.87
C GLU A 141 16.14 11.68 -5.43
N GLU A 142 17.36 11.69 -4.88
CA GLU A 142 17.57 11.36 -3.48
C GLU A 142 17.02 12.49 -2.59
N ASN A 143 15.81 12.34 -2.08
CA ASN A 143 15.29 13.19 -1.03
C ASN A 143 15.88 12.72 0.31
N TYR A 144 16.67 13.56 0.95
CA TYR A 144 17.43 13.23 2.18
C TYR A 144 18.31 11.98 2.03
N GLY A 145 18.77 11.67 0.80
CA GLY A 145 19.61 10.51 0.52
C GLY A 145 18.84 9.20 0.28
N TYR A 146 17.52 9.25 0.19
CA TYR A 146 16.69 8.08 -0.10
C TYR A 146 15.94 8.22 -1.43
N LYS A 147 15.86 7.10 -2.14
CA LYS A 147 14.93 6.93 -3.26
C LYS A 147 13.68 6.27 -2.73
N SER A 148 12.55 6.63 -3.33
CA SER A 148 11.27 5.98 -3.02
C SER A 148 10.73 5.34 -4.27
N LYS A 149 10.20 4.14 -4.13
CA LYS A 149 9.59 3.39 -5.21
C LYS A 149 8.36 2.64 -4.71
N LEU A 150 7.24 2.92 -5.34
CA LEU A 150 5.99 2.19 -5.18
C LEU A 150 5.58 1.69 -6.55
N LYS A 151 5.34 0.40 -6.69
CA LYS A 151 4.93 -0.20 -7.95
C LYS A 151 3.90 -1.28 -7.69
N ILE A 152 2.70 -1.09 -8.20
CA ILE A 152 1.70 -2.14 -8.34
C ILE A 152 1.95 -2.79 -9.69
N ALA A 153 2.06 -4.12 -9.71
CA ALA A 153 2.26 -4.89 -10.92
C ALA A 153 1.34 -6.12 -10.90
N ASP A 154 0.42 -6.14 -11.85
CA ASP A 154 -0.60 -7.16 -11.98
C ASP A 154 -0.58 -7.75 -13.39
N ALA A 155 -0.77 -9.05 -13.48
CA ALA A 155 -0.84 -9.74 -14.75
C ALA A 155 -1.96 -10.77 -14.80
N VAL A 156 -2.59 -10.85 -15.97
CA VAL A 156 -3.53 -11.90 -16.37
C VAL A 156 -2.83 -12.84 -17.33
N TRP A 157 -2.66 -14.08 -16.92
CA TRP A 157 -2.13 -15.16 -17.73
C TRP A 157 -3.29 -16.01 -18.23
N ALA A 158 -3.48 -16.04 -19.55
CA ALA A 158 -4.58 -16.74 -20.20
C ALA A 158 -4.06 -17.94 -20.99
N ASP A 159 -4.81 -19.04 -21.00
CA ASP A 159 -4.44 -20.19 -21.84
C ASP A 159 -4.35 -19.82 -23.31
N ASN A 160 -3.44 -20.44 -24.05
CA ASN A 160 -3.24 -20.21 -25.50
C ASN A 160 -4.49 -20.52 -26.35
N ASN A 161 -5.42 -21.32 -25.83
CA ASN A 161 -6.67 -21.63 -26.51
C ASN A 161 -7.71 -20.50 -26.36
N LEU A 162 -7.50 -19.54 -25.45
CA LEU A 162 -8.40 -18.40 -25.27
C LEU A 162 -8.06 -17.27 -26.23
N THR A 163 -9.04 -16.83 -27.00
CA THR A 163 -8.92 -15.63 -27.85
C THR A 163 -9.31 -14.40 -27.04
N LEU A 164 -8.32 -13.66 -26.56
CA LEU A 164 -8.54 -12.47 -25.76
C LEU A 164 -9.09 -11.30 -26.58
N GLN A 165 -10.14 -10.66 -26.08
CA GLN A 165 -10.76 -9.52 -26.73
C GLN A 165 -9.86 -8.27 -26.70
N ASP A 166 -9.74 -7.57 -27.85
CA ASP A 166 -8.87 -6.39 -27.96
C ASP A 166 -9.31 -5.24 -27.05
N LYS A 167 -10.62 -5.08 -26.84
CA LYS A 167 -11.15 -4.07 -25.89
C LYS A 167 -10.69 -4.30 -24.47
N PHE A 168 -10.69 -5.57 -24.05
CA PHE A 168 -10.21 -5.95 -22.74
C PHE A 168 -8.71 -5.63 -22.57
N LYS A 169 -7.89 -6.07 -23.54
CA LYS A 169 -6.44 -5.76 -23.54
C LYS A 169 -6.18 -4.26 -23.45
N GLN A 170 -6.93 -3.47 -24.21
CA GLN A 170 -6.78 -2.01 -24.24
C GLN A 170 -7.16 -1.40 -22.89
N SER A 171 -8.30 -1.82 -22.28
CA SER A 171 -8.73 -1.33 -20.96
C SER A 171 -7.68 -1.60 -19.89
N ILE A 172 -7.10 -2.82 -19.87
CA ILE A 172 -6.08 -3.19 -18.90
C ILE A 172 -4.82 -2.33 -19.05
N GLN A 173 -4.39 -2.07 -20.27
CA GLN A 173 -3.22 -1.22 -20.51
C GLN A 173 -3.47 0.25 -20.14
N ASP A 174 -4.62 0.79 -20.50
CA ASP A 174 -4.92 2.22 -20.33
C ASP A 174 -5.23 2.61 -18.88
N ASN A 175 -5.86 1.70 -18.12
CA ASN A 175 -6.37 2.01 -16.78
C ASN A 175 -5.52 1.41 -15.64
N PHE A 176 -4.90 0.24 -15.86
CA PHE A 176 -4.20 -0.50 -14.80
C PHE A 176 -2.69 -0.58 -15.01
N ASN A 177 -2.19 -0.21 -16.19
CA ASN A 177 -0.80 -0.53 -16.58
C ASN A 177 -0.48 -2.02 -16.39
N GLY A 178 -1.51 -2.86 -16.46
CA GLY A 178 -1.43 -4.31 -16.25
C GLY A 178 -0.88 -5.04 -17.47
N GLU A 179 -0.35 -6.23 -17.25
CA GLU A 179 0.16 -7.11 -18.32
C GLU A 179 -0.84 -8.24 -18.59
N ILE A 180 -1.00 -8.58 -19.88
CA ILE A 180 -1.79 -9.72 -20.32
C ILE A 180 -0.97 -10.53 -21.28
N GLN A 181 -0.85 -11.83 -21.01
CA GLN A 181 -0.12 -12.74 -21.87
C GLN A 181 -0.83 -14.11 -21.98
N ASN A 182 -0.84 -14.68 -23.21
CA ASN A 182 -1.24 -16.06 -23.40
C ASN A 182 -0.05 -16.99 -23.07
N LEU A 183 -0.32 -18.11 -22.39
CA LEU A 183 0.64 -19.15 -22.04
C LEU A 183 0.10 -20.53 -22.41
N ASP A 184 1.02 -21.46 -22.69
CA ASP A 184 0.68 -22.87 -22.81
C ASP A 184 0.78 -23.55 -21.44
N PHE A 185 -0.34 -23.63 -20.72
CA PHE A 185 -0.35 -24.23 -19.39
C PHE A 185 -0.16 -25.75 -19.42
N SER A 186 -0.14 -26.41 -20.59
CA SER A 186 0.30 -27.80 -20.72
C SER A 186 1.82 -27.95 -20.55
N ASP A 187 2.62 -26.90 -20.91
CA ASP A 187 4.03 -26.75 -20.57
C ASP A 187 4.16 -25.98 -19.25
N LYS A 188 3.90 -26.67 -18.14
CA LYS A 188 3.90 -26.10 -16.79
C LYS A 188 5.22 -25.44 -16.40
N GLU A 189 6.36 -26.06 -16.77
CA GLU A 189 7.67 -25.53 -16.42
C GLU A 189 7.92 -24.19 -17.12
N ASN A 190 7.67 -24.11 -18.41
CA ASN A 190 7.87 -22.87 -19.17
C ASN A 190 6.90 -21.78 -18.73
N SER A 191 5.64 -22.13 -18.45
CA SER A 191 4.64 -21.18 -17.92
C SER A 191 5.07 -20.62 -16.55
N CYS A 192 5.51 -21.48 -15.62
CA CYS A 192 6.04 -21.04 -14.33
C CYS A 192 7.29 -20.15 -14.48
N ASN A 193 8.23 -20.53 -15.33
CA ASN A 193 9.43 -19.74 -15.57
C ASN A 193 9.09 -18.34 -16.12
N THR A 194 8.10 -18.24 -17.00
CA THR A 194 7.63 -16.97 -17.56
C THR A 194 6.99 -16.10 -16.49
N ILE A 195 6.08 -16.67 -15.69
CA ILE A 195 5.41 -15.96 -14.59
C ILE A 195 6.41 -15.52 -13.53
N ASN A 196 7.34 -16.38 -13.13
CA ASN A 196 8.35 -16.08 -12.12
C ASN A 196 9.32 -15.00 -12.61
N ALA A 197 9.79 -15.08 -13.86
CA ALA A 197 10.64 -14.04 -14.45
C ALA A 197 9.96 -12.67 -14.52
N TRP A 198 8.65 -12.66 -14.78
CA TRP A 198 7.85 -11.43 -14.73
C TRP A 198 7.79 -10.87 -13.30
N CYS A 199 7.53 -11.71 -12.31
CA CYS A 199 7.46 -11.29 -10.90
C CYS A 199 8.82 -10.77 -10.41
N ASP A 200 9.90 -11.50 -10.66
CA ASP A 200 11.28 -11.09 -10.33
C ASP A 200 11.60 -9.70 -10.89
N LYS A 201 11.33 -9.47 -12.18
CA LYS A 201 11.53 -8.17 -12.84
C LYS A 201 10.69 -7.06 -12.21
N ASN A 202 9.41 -7.33 -11.89
CA ASN A 202 8.49 -6.31 -11.39
C ASN A 202 8.70 -5.98 -9.91
N THR A 203 9.37 -6.87 -9.16
CA THR A 203 9.73 -6.68 -7.75
C THR A 203 11.21 -6.40 -7.52
N GLU A 204 11.97 -6.03 -8.57
CA GLU A 204 13.41 -5.72 -8.48
C GLU A 204 14.24 -6.85 -7.81
N GLY A 205 13.90 -8.10 -8.11
CA GLY A 205 14.54 -9.27 -7.52
C GLY A 205 14.10 -9.60 -6.09
N LEU A 206 13.13 -8.87 -5.53
CA LEU A 206 12.64 -9.11 -4.17
C LEU A 206 11.84 -10.42 -4.10
N ILE A 207 11.07 -10.73 -5.16
CA ILE A 207 10.24 -11.94 -5.26
C ILE A 207 10.61 -12.70 -6.55
N PRO A 208 11.65 -13.55 -6.52
CA PRO A 208 12.10 -14.27 -7.72
C PRO A 208 11.19 -15.43 -8.12
N GLU A 209 10.31 -15.88 -7.21
CA GLU A 209 9.40 -17.00 -7.44
C GLU A 209 8.06 -16.75 -6.76
N ILE A 210 6.98 -16.76 -7.52
CA ILE A 210 5.59 -16.62 -7.02
C ILE A 210 4.78 -17.92 -7.20
N ILE A 211 5.16 -18.76 -8.18
CA ILE A 211 4.41 -19.95 -8.57
C ILE A 211 5.34 -21.14 -8.81
N THR A 212 4.83 -22.33 -8.50
CA THR A 212 5.48 -23.60 -8.80
C THR A 212 4.67 -24.41 -9.82
N PRO A 213 5.26 -25.39 -10.54
CA PRO A 213 4.55 -26.19 -11.52
C PRO A 213 3.33 -26.94 -10.98
N ASP A 214 3.32 -27.27 -9.69
CA ASP A 214 2.19 -27.95 -9.04
C ASP A 214 0.94 -27.05 -8.86
N ALA A 215 1.14 -25.73 -8.89
CA ALA A 215 0.04 -24.77 -8.80
C ALA A 215 -0.69 -24.53 -10.14
N ILE A 216 -0.17 -25.08 -11.25
CA ILE A 216 -0.75 -24.98 -12.58
C ILE A 216 -1.33 -26.33 -13.01
N SER A 217 -2.52 -26.28 -13.59
CA SER A 217 -3.17 -27.41 -14.27
C SER A 217 -3.09 -27.23 -15.79
N GLU A 218 -3.05 -28.32 -16.54
CA GLU A 218 -3.18 -28.27 -18.01
C GLU A 218 -4.56 -27.74 -18.48
N ASN A 219 -5.52 -27.66 -17.56
CA ASN A 219 -6.86 -27.11 -17.81
C ASN A 219 -6.99 -25.69 -17.25
N THR A 220 -5.92 -25.06 -16.80
CA THR A 220 -5.95 -23.67 -16.33
C THR A 220 -6.35 -22.73 -17.48
N GLY A 221 -7.46 -22.01 -17.31
CA GLY A 221 -7.93 -21.00 -18.26
C GLY A 221 -7.35 -19.62 -17.97
N LEU A 222 -7.52 -19.14 -16.72
CA LEU A 222 -6.98 -17.85 -16.27
C LEU A 222 -6.23 -18.01 -14.95
N CYS A 223 -5.01 -17.46 -14.91
CA CYS A 223 -4.22 -17.32 -13.69
C CYS A 223 -3.91 -15.83 -13.49
N LEU A 224 -4.08 -15.34 -12.28
CA LEU A 224 -3.71 -13.98 -11.91
C LEU A 224 -2.54 -13.99 -10.94
N THR A 225 -1.59 -13.11 -11.22
CA THR A 225 -0.53 -12.81 -10.28
C THR A 225 -0.54 -11.33 -9.97
N ASN A 226 -0.45 -11.03 -8.69
CA ASN A 226 -0.36 -9.67 -8.23
C ASN A 226 0.83 -9.49 -7.30
N SER A 227 1.53 -8.38 -7.46
CA SER A 227 2.67 -8.02 -6.64
C SER A 227 2.69 -6.52 -6.40
N LEU A 228 3.07 -6.14 -5.19
CA LEU A 228 3.36 -4.76 -4.86
C LEU A 228 4.78 -4.66 -4.34
N TYR A 229 5.56 -3.79 -4.98
CA TYR A 229 6.90 -3.44 -4.56
C TYR A 229 6.90 -2.09 -3.88
N PHE A 230 7.48 -2.03 -2.68
CA PHE A 230 7.63 -0.79 -1.94
C PHE A 230 9.04 -0.67 -1.35
N GLU A 231 9.66 0.48 -1.61
CA GLU A 231 10.95 0.88 -1.07
C GLU A 231 10.88 2.36 -0.71
N SER A 232 11.22 2.72 0.53
CA SER A 232 11.32 4.12 0.95
C SER A 232 12.08 4.23 2.27
N GLY A 233 12.88 5.29 2.41
CA GLY A 233 13.52 5.65 3.67
C GLY A 233 12.56 6.33 4.64
N TRP A 234 12.90 6.30 5.93
CA TRP A 234 12.16 7.03 6.95
C TRP A 234 12.32 8.55 6.78
N SER A 235 11.24 9.28 7.00
CA SER A 235 11.28 10.74 7.14
C SER A 235 11.75 11.13 8.53
N GLY A 236 12.44 12.27 8.66
CA GLY A 236 12.85 12.83 9.94
C GLY A 236 13.99 12.09 10.64
N ASP A 237 13.94 12.02 11.97
CA ASP A 237 15.02 11.47 12.78
C ASP A 237 15.24 9.97 12.54
N PRO A 238 16.52 9.53 12.46
CA PRO A 238 16.82 8.11 12.25
C PRO A 238 16.42 7.28 13.47
N TRP A 239 16.11 6.00 13.21
CA TRP A 239 15.86 5.05 14.28
C TRP A 239 17.17 4.65 14.97
N GLU A 240 17.16 4.64 16.29
CA GLU A 240 18.25 4.12 17.11
C GLU A 240 18.10 2.63 17.36
N VAL A 241 19.14 1.85 17.09
CA VAL A 241 19.12 0.40 17.32
C VAL A 241 19.69 0.08 18.71
N SER A 242 18.95 -0.69 19.51
CA SER A 242 19.36 -1.12 20.83
C SER A 242 20.66 -1.92 20.79
N LYS A 243 21.55 -1.68 21.78
CA LYS A 243 22.81 -2.42 21.91
C LYS A 243 22.60 -3.84 22.43
N LYS A 244 21.56 -4.04 23.21
CA LYS A 244 21.22 -5.33 23.86
C LYS A 244 19.96 -5.88 23.22
N LYS A 245 19.84 -7.20 23.26
CA LYS A 245 18.58 -7.88 22.98
C LYS A 245 17.65 -7.74 24.19
N GLU A 246 16.36 -7.62 23.89
CA GLU A 246 15.27 -7.55 24.84
C GLU A 246 14.20 -8.56 24.45
N LYS A 247 13.29 -8.88 25.35
CA LYS A 247 12.24 -9.87 25.10
C LYS A 247 11.24 -9.36 24.05
N PHE A 248 10.80 -10.29 23.19
CA PHE A 248 9.61 -10.17 22.38
C PHE A 248 8.62 -11.24 22.86
N GLY A 249 7.52 -10.81 23.45
CA GLY A 249 6.65 -11.71 24.17
C GLY A 249 7.37 -12.43 25.32
N GLU A 250 7.08 -13.72 25.50
CA GLU A 250 7.65 -14.48 26.63
C GLU A 250 8.97 -15.18 26.31
N LYS A 251 9.22 -15.53 25.04
CA LYS A 251 10.23 -16.56 24.69
C LYS A 251 11.35 -16.07 23.78
N GLU A 252 11.15 -15.01 23.03
CA GLU A 252 12.11 -14.55 22.03
C GLU A 252 12.92 -13.38 22.53
N GLU A 253 14.13 -13.20 22.02
CA GLU A 253 14.98 -12.04 22.30
C GLU A 253 15.45 -11.41 20.97
N THR A 254 15.16 -10.13 20.80
CA THR A 254 15.55 -9.37 19.62
C THR A 254 16.15 -8.02 19.97
N LYS A 255 16.77 -7.36 18.99
CA LYS A 255 17.15 -5.96 19.08
C LYS A 255 16.02 -5.10 18.57
N TYR A 256 15.74 -4.05 19.31
CA TYR A 256 14.73 -3.08 18.95
C TYR A 256 15.32 -1.85 18.29
N MET A 257 14.51 -1.20 17.51
CA MET A 257 14.69 0.16 17.02
C MET A 257 13.76 1.07 17.83
N THR A 258 14.23 2.26 18.17
CA THR A 258 13.44 3.30 18.87
C THR A 258 13.53 4.61 18.13
N SER A 259 12.44 5.35 18.08
CA SER A 259 12.35 6.68 17.49
C SER A 259 11.16 7.44 18.05
N LYS A 260 11.04 8.72 17.72
CA LYS A 260 9.77 9.46 17.85
C LYS A 260 8.84 9.07 16.71
N GLY A 261 7.58 8.82 17.03
CA GLY A 261 6.55 8.65 16.03
C GLY A 261 6.03 10.02 15.55
N ASP A 262 5.43 10.01 14.37
CA ASP A 262 4.86 11.21 13.77
C ASP A 262 3.39 11.40 14.17
N ARG A 263 2.68 10.30 14.48
CA ARG A 263 1.29 10.31 14.91
C ARG A 263 0.99 9.19 15.90
N TYR A 264 0.06 9.43 16.82
CA TYR A 264 -0.44 8.46 17.80
C TYR A 264 -1.92 8.20 17.57
N TYR A 265 -2.34 6.96 17.72
CA TYR A 265 -3.74 6.53 17.64
C TYR A 265 -4.08 5.67 18.84
N GLU A 266 -5.33 5.75 19.29
CA GLU A 266 -5.81 4.96 20.41
C GLU A 266 -7.32 4.74 20.32
N ASN A 267 -7.76 3.49 20.51
CA ASN A 267 -9.15 3.13 20.78
C ASN A 267 -9.22 2.20 22.00
N ASP A 268 -10.39 1.62 22.27
CA ASP A 268 -10.56 0.70 23.41
C ASP A 268 -9.76 -0.61 23.25
N LYS A 269 -9.34 -0.98 22.06
CA LYS A 269 -8.72 -2.28 21.72
C LYS A 269 -7.22 -2.19 21.50
N ALA A 270 -6.72 -1.08 20.98
CA ALA A 270 -5.35 -0.94 20.57
C ALA A 270 -4.78 0.46 20.79
N THR A 271 -3.45 0.54 20.85
CA THR A 271 -2.68 1.76 20.64
C THR A 271 -1.83 1.62 19.41
N ALA A 272 -1.57 2.71 18.69
CA ALA A 272 -0.72 2.67 17.51
C ALA A 272 0.10 3.94 17.36
N PHE A 273 1.21 3.83 16.62
CA PHE A 273 1.97 4.98 16.13
C PHE A 273 2.07 4.93 14.61
N ALA A 274 2.09 6.10 13.98
CA ALA A 274 2.54 6.22 12.60
C ALA A 274 3.96 6.73 12.55
N ARG A 275 4.71 6.28 11.54
CA ARG A 275 6.01 6.80 11.15
C ARG A 275 6.03 7.02 9.65
N TYR A 276 6.27 8.27 9.22
CA TYR A 276 6.26 8.60 7.81
C TYR A 276 7.53 8.18 7.09
N TYR A 277 7.35 7.78 5.85
CA TYR A 277 8.41 7.64 4.86
C TYR A 277 8.64 8.98 4.14
N VAL A 278 9.80 9.13 3.49
CA VAL A 278 10.15 10.36 2.74
C VAL A 278 9.22 10.65 1.57
N ASN A 279 8.46 9.69 1.10
CA ASN A 279 7.46 9.84 0.04
C ASN A 279 6.05 10.16 0.55
N GLY A 280 5.85 10.34 1.85
CA GLY A 280 4.57 10.72 2.45
C GLY A 280 3.65 9.56 2.83
N LEU A 281 4.00 8.31 2.48
CA LEU A 281 3.33 7.13 3.01
C LEU A 281 3.71 6.90 4.47
N SER A 282 2.93 6.11 5.20
CA SER A 282 3.20 5.81 6.62
C SER A 282 3.28 4.32 6.92
N PHE A 283 4.17 3.97 7.85
CA PHE A 283 4.09 2.72 8.59
C PHE A 283 3.29 2.96 9.87
N ILE A 284 2.26 2.17 10.11
CA ILE A 284 1.45 2.23 11.32
C ILE A 284 1.65 0.93 12.08
N GLY A 285 2.32 1.02 13.24
CA GLY A 285 2.50 -0.12 14.16
C GLY A 285 1.39 -0.13 15.20
N ILE A 286 0.66 -1.23 15.31
CA ILE A 286 -0.57 -1.37 16.11
C ILE A 286 -0.38 -2.42 17.17
N LEU A 287 -0.41 -2.00 18.43
CA LEU A 287 -0.27 -2.89 19.59
C LEU A 287 -1.64 -3.15 20.22
N PRO A 288 -2.11 -4.42 20.25
CA PRO A 288 -3.30 -4.77 21.02
C PRO A 288 -3.15 -4.40 22.50
N LYS A 289 -4.21 -3.89 23.15
CA LYS A 289 -4.21 -3.63 24.59
C LYS A 289 -4.23 -4.93 25.39
N ASP A 290 -4.96 -5.92 24.91
CA ASP A 290 -5.02 -7.24 25.52
C ASP A 290 -3.79 -8.07 25.13
N GLU A 291 -3.21 -8.80 26.11
CA GLU A 291 -2.15 -9.77 25.87
C GLU A 291 -2.80 -11.11 25.47
N GLY A 292 -2.48 -11.60 24.29
CA GLY A 292 -3.02 -12.86 23.79
C GLY A 292 -3.00 -12.92 22.25
N ASP A 293 -3.61 -13.96 21.71
CA ASP A 293 -3.84 -14.02 20.28
C ASP A 293 -4.99 -13.06 19.90
N PHE A 294 -4.87 -12.46 18.75
CA PHE A 294 -5.82 -11.47 18.26
C PHE A 294 -6.00 -11.60 16.74
N THR A 295 -7.10 -11.09 16.25
CA THR A 295 -7.32 -10.83 14.82
C THR A 295 -7.24 -9.32 14.55
N LEU A 296 -7.01 -8.91 13.32
CA LEU A 296 -7.09 -7.50 12.96
C LEU A 296 -8.52 -6.95 13.13
N GLU A 297 -9.52 -7.81 12.92
CA GLU A 297 -10.95 -7.50 13.16
C GLU A 297 -11.20 -7.11 14.62
N ASP A 298 -10.55 -7.78 15.59
CA ASP A 298 -10.68 -7.47 17.03
C ASP A 298 -10.19 -6.06 17.38
N LEU A 299 -9.33 -5.44 16.55
CA LEU A 299 -8.65 -4.18 16.84
C LEU A 299 -9.45 -2.94 16.40
N ASP A 300 -10.56 -3.11 15.67
CA ASP A 300 -11.34 -2.01 15.10
C ASP A 300 -10.43 -1.00 14.37
N ILE A 301 -9.81 -1.48 13.28
CA ILE A 301 -8.80 -0.71 12.52
C ILE A 301 -9.39 0.61 12.00
N GLU A 302 -10.64 0.61 11.51
CA GLU A 302 -11.29 1.83 11.02
C GLU A 302 -11.48 2.86 12.15
N GLY A 303 -11.99 2.42 13.30
CA GLY A 303 -12.16 3.28 14.47
C GLY A 303 -10.82 3.78 15.01
N LEU A 304 -9.78 2.94 14.97
CA LEU A 304 -8.42 3.31 15.37
C LEU A 304 -7.85 4.42 14.47
N LEU A 305 -7.93 4.27 13.15
CA LEU A 305 -7.41 5.25 12.19
C LEU A 305 -8.14 6.61 12.25
N LYS A 306 -9.41 6.61 12.67
CA LYS A 306 -10.22 7.82 12.87
C LYS A 306 -10.05 8.46 14.25
N SER A 307 -9.27 7.83 15.16
CA SER A 307 -9.08 8.35 16.52
C SER A 307 -8.20 9.60 16.54
N GLU A 308 -8.53 10.53 17.43
CA GLU A 308 -7.80 11.79 17.65
C GLU A 308 -7.49 11.98 19.14
N PRO A 309 -6.63 11.15 19.74
CA PRO A 309 -6.28 11.27 21.14
C PRO A 309 -5.39 12.49 21.38
N GLU A 310 -5.49 13.09 22.59
CA GLU A 310 -4.63 14.19 23.01
C GLU A 310 -3.23 13.66 23.40
N TYR A 311 -2.19 14.21 22.82
CA TYR A 311 -0.78 13.95 23.15
C TYR A 311 0.13 15.05 22.60
N ASP A 312 1.34 15.18 23.17
CA ASP A 312 2.37 16.10 22.70
C ASP A 312 3.48 15.37 21.94
N GLU A 313 3.79 14.14 22.36
CA GLU A 313 4.83 13.32 21.76
C GLU A 313 4.43 11.84 21.84
N VAL A 314 4.82 11.05 20.83
CA VAL A 314 4.77 9.59 20.89
C VAL A 314 6.17 9.01 20.71
N GLN A 315 6.57 8.14 21.62
CA GLN A 315 7.77 7.34 21.51
C GLN A 315 7.41 5.94 21.04
N CYS A 316 8.13 5.45 20.04
CA CYS A 316 7.86 4.16 19.44
C CYS A 316 9.09 3.25 19.49
N LYS A 317 8.81 1.96 19.68
CA LYS A 317 9.79 0.88 19.73
C LYS A 317 9.27 -0.30 18.93
N MET A 318 10.10 -0.86 18.05
CA MET A 318 9.73 -2.01 17.24
C MET A 318 10.96 -2.86 16.86
N PRO A 319 10.79 -4.18 16.60
CA PRO A 319 11.86 -5.00 16.02
C PRO A 319 12.12 -4.65 14.56
N LYS A 320 13.26 -5.08 14.00
CA LYS A 320 13.42 -5.17 12.55
C LYS A 320 12.54 -6.29 12.01
N LEU A 321 12.02 -6.10 10.81
CA LEU A 321 11.17 -7.08 10.14
C LEU A 321 11.83 -7.54 8.84
N ASN A 322 11.88 -8.85 8.63
CA ASN A 322 12.30 -9.45 7.37
C ASN A 322 11.57 -10.79 7.23
N PHE A 323 10.54 -10.83 6.41
CA PHE A 323 9.78 -12.05 6.16
C PHE A 323 9.03 -11.97 4.82
N GLU A 324 8.56 -13.11 4.36
CA GLU A 324 7.73 -13.21 3.17
C GLU A 324 6.43 -13.97 3.45
N THR A 325 5.40 -13.66 2.67
CA THR A 325 4.12 -14.37 2.71
C THR A 325 3.76 -14.79 1.29
N SER A 326 3.42 -16.06 1.11
CA SER A 326 2.84 -16.57 -0.13
C SER A 326 1.44 -17.08 0.15
N ALA A 327 0.47 -16.70 -0.67
CA ALA A 327 -0.90 -17.09 -0.53
C ALA A 327 -1.56 -17.40 -1.89
N THR A 328 -2.27 -18.53 -1.96
CA THR A 328 -3.29 -18.77 -2.96
C THR A 328 -4.60 -18.27 -2.38
N LEU A 329 -5.25 -17.33 -3.04
CA LEU A 329 -6.35 -16.57 -2.46
C LEU A 329 -7.74 -17.15 -2.74
N ASN A 330 -7.85 -18.18 -3.57
CA ASN A 330 -9.12 -18.73 -4.07
C ASN A 330 -10.14 -19.04 -2.97
N ASP A 331 -9.75 -19.87 -1.98
CA ASP A 331 -10.65 -20.28 -0.90
C ASP A 331 -11.06 -19.08 -0.03
N MET A 332 -10.10 -18.18 0.25
CA MET A 332 -10.33 -17.00 1.07
C MET A 332 -11.29 -16.02 0.40
N LEU A 333 -11.14 -15.82 -0.91
CA LEU A 333 -12.02 -14.97 -1.71
C LEU A 333 -13.41 -15.61 -1.88
N SER A 334 -13.48 -16.92 -2.05
CA SER A 334 -14.76 -17.65 -2.07
C SER A 334 -15.54 -17.48 -0.77
N ASP A 335 -14.84 -17.58 0.38
CA ASP A 335 -15.43 -17.40 1.71
C ASP A 335 -16.03 -16.00 1.96
N ILE A 336 -15.58 -14.99 1.21
CA ILE A 336 -16.08 -13.61 1.32
C ILE A 336 -17.00 -13.21 0.17
N GLY A 337 -17.51 -14.20 -0.58
CA GLY A 337 -18.58 -14.03 -1.57
C GLY A 337 -18.13 -13.90 -3.01
N LEU A 338 -16.86 -14.24 -3.32
CA LEU A 338 -16.33 -14.25 -4.68
C LEU A 338 -16.26 -15.65 -5.31
N GLU A 339 -16.96 -16.65 -4.77
CA GLU A 339 -16.96 -18.02 -5.31
C GLU A 339 -17.40 -18.10 -6.76
N ASN A 340 -18.22 -17.15 -7.22
CA ASN A 340 -18.70 -17.09 -8.60
C ASN A 340 -17.55 -17.06 -9.60
N ILE A 341 -16.49 -16.25 -9.37
CA ILE A 341 -15.38 -16.06 -10.33
C ILE A 341 -14.58 -17.34 -10.58
N PHE A 342 -14.62 -18.31 -9.66
CA PHE A 342 -13.93 -19.60 -9.74
C PHE A 342 -14.80 -20.72 -10.27
N SER A 343 -16.08 -20.44 -10.52
CA SER A 343 -17.07 -21.45 -10.91
C SER A 343 -17.31 -21.48 -12.43
N ASP A 344 -17.88 -22.57 -12.92
CA ASP A 344 -18.29 -22.68 -14.32
C ASP A 344 -19.47 -21.74 -14.69
N LYS A 345 -20.00 -20.98 -13.71
CA LYS A 345 -21.02 -19.95 -13.91
C LYS A 345 -20.43 -18.57 -14.07
N ALA A 346 -19.11 -18.45 -13.97
CA ALA A 346 -18.43 -17.17 -14.20
C ALA A 346 -18.71 -16.68 -15.61
N ASP A 347 -19.03 -15.39 -15.74
CA ASP A 347 -19.22 -14.74 -17.03
C ASP A 347 -18.07 -13.75 -17.26
N PHE A 348 -17.07 -14.23 -17.98
CA PHE A 348 -15.93 -13.44 -18.46
C PHE A 348 -15.98 -13.27 -19.98
N SER A 349 -17.18 -13.11 -20.54
CA SER A 349 -17.41 -12.91 -21.99
C SER A 349 -16.73 -11.65 -22.53
N GLY A 350 -16.42 -10.67 -21.68
CA GLY A 350 -15.61 -9.52 -22.05
C GLY A 350 -14.10 -9.82 -22.16
N ILE A 351 -13.60 -10.91 -21.53
CA ILE A 351 -12.23 -11.39 -21.70
C ILE A 351 -12.08 -12.21 -22.96
N SER A 352 -12.98 -13.18 -23.16
CA SER A 352 -12.96 -14.10 -24.30
C SER A 352 -14.37 -14.57 -24.63
N GLU A 353 -14.63 -14.88 -25.91
CA GLU A 353 -15.88 -15.53 -26.32
C GLU A 353 -15.97 -16.99 -25.88
N GLN A 354 -14.83 -17.62 -25.60
CA GLN A 354 -14.78 -18.95 -25.00
C GLN A 354 -15.12 -18.85 -23.50
N ASN A 355 -15.95 -19.76 -23.01
CA ASN A 355 -16.27 -19.82 -21.61
C ASN A 355 -14.99 -20.09 -20.78
N THR A 356 -14.72 -19.23 -19.82
CA THR A 356 -13.55 -19.33 -18.96
C THR A 356 -13.88 -18.89 -17.53
N LYS A 357 -13.03 -19.25 -16.60
CA LYS A 357 -13.09 -18.86 -15.19
C LYS A 357 -11.69 -18.60 -14.67
N VAL A 358 -11.60 -17.99 -13.52
CA VAL A 358 -10.33 -17.87 -12.81
C VAL A 358 -10.00 -19.22 -12.16
N ASP A 359 -8.83 -19.76 -12.42
CA ASP A 359 -8.37 -21.00 -11.79
C ASP A 359 -7.54 -20.72 -10.55
N THR A 360 -6.72 -19.66 -10.57
CA THR A 360 -5.91 -19.30 -9.40
C THR A 360 -5.60 -17.81 -9.34
N ILE A 361 -5.60 -17.27 -8.13
CA ILE A 361 -5.11 -15.94 -7.79
C ILE A 361 -4.00 -16.10 -6.76
N LEU A 362 -2.81 -15.64 -7.12
CA LEU A 362 -1.60 -15.75 -6.31
C LEU A 362 -1.13 -14.38 -5.87
N GLN A 363 -0.84 -14.25 -4.59
CA GLN A 363 -0.11 -13.11 -4.06
C GLN A 363 1.11 -13.58 -3.28
N LYS A 364 2.26 -12.96 -3.56
CA LYS A 364 3.43 -13.08 -2.72
C LYS A 364 3.92 -11.70 -2.34
N THR A 365 4.17 -11.50 -1.05
CA THR A 365 4.66 -10.25 -0.47
C THR A 365 5.95 -10.51 0.28
N LYS A 366 6.87 -9.54 0.29
CA LYS A 366 8.09 -9.58 1.10
C LYS A 366 8.32 -8.22 1.73
N LEU A 367 8.62 -8.23 3.04
CA LEU A 367 8.94 -7.04 3.83
C LEU A 367 10.38 -7.14 4.34
N GLU A 368 11.19 -6.15 3.98
CA GLU A 368 12.51 -5.90 4.57
C GLU A 368 12.48 -4.49 5.17
N LEU A 369 12.35 -4.39 6.50
CA LEU A 369 12.22 -3.14 7.23
C LEU A 369 13.26 -3.06 8.33
N ASP A 370 14.04 -1.97 8.33
CA ASP A 370 15.09 -1.73 9.31
C ASP A 370 15.14 -0.25 9.76
N GLN A 371 16.22 0.14 10.43
CA GLN A 371 16.40 1.50 10.93
C GLN A 371 16.47 2.58 9.83
N ASN A 372 16.64 2.20 8.59
CA ASN A 372 16.76 3.13 7.44
C ASN A 372 15.43 3.31 6.70
N GLY A 373 14.54 2.33 6.78
CA GLY A 373 13.27 2.30 6.05
C GLY A 373 12.85 0.90 5.66
N THR A 374 11.95 0.83 4.70
CA THR A 374 11.60 -0.41 3.99
C THR A 374 12.51 -0.53 2.78
N LYS A 375 13.32 -1.60 2.74
CA LYS A 375 14.36 -1.89 1.71
C LYS A 375 15.30 -0.70 1.39
N ALA A 376 15.61 0.17 2.35
CA ALA A 376 16.40 1.39 2.12
C ALA A 376 17.89 1.22 2.46
N ALA A 377 18.76 1.91 1.69
CA ALA A 377 20.20 2.02 1.96
C ALA A 377 20.49 3.17 2.94
N ALA A 378 21.45 2.98 3.85
CA ALA A 378 21.72 3.91 4.94
C ALA A 378 22.27 5.27 4.51
N VAL A 379 21.69 6.35 5.01
CA VAL A 379 22.23 7.72 4.96
C VAL A 379 22.21 8.34 6.37
N THR A 380 23.27 9.07 6.70
CA THR A 380 23.42 9.70 8.02
C THR A 380 22.90 11.13 7.95
N ALA A 381 21.85 11.46 8.70
CA ALA A 381 21.36 12.82 8.89
C ALA A 381 21.91 13.45 10.17
N ALA A 382 22.16 14.76 10.16
CA ALA A 382 22.64 15.52 11.31
C ALA A 382 21.46 16.23 12.00
N ILE A 383 21.38 16.08 13.34
CA ILE A 383 20.33 16.64 14.19
C ILE A 383 20.70 18.06 14.62
N MET A 384 19.75 18.98 14.56
CA MET A 384 19.81 20.27 15.24
C MET A 384 18.74 20.34 16.31
N GLU A 385 19.15 20.34 17.57
CA GLU A 385 18.25 20.58 18.71
C GLU A 385 18.00 22.09 18.90
N CYS A 386 16.73 22.49 18.98
CA CYS A 386 16.31 23.81 19.45
C CYS A 386 15.77 23.69 20.88
N MET A 387 16.41 24.33 21.82
CA MET A 387 15.94 24.46 23.21
C MET A 387 14.81 25.50 23.28
N SER A 388 13.64 25.11 23.75
CA SER A 388 12.51 26.02 24.04
C SER A 388 12.20 26.04 25.54
N ALA A 389 11.70 27.21 26.01
CA ALA A 389 11.46 27.55 27.41
C ALA A 389 10.15 26.95 27.92
N LEU A 390 10.14 26.54 29.20
CA LEU A 390 9.06 26.29 30.15
C LEU A 390 7.63 26.21 29.57
N ALA A 391 7.26 25.01 29.11
CA ALA A 391 5.91 24.56 28.92
C ALA A 391 5.53 23.58 30.06
N PRO A 392 4.24 23.30 30.32
CA PRO A 392 3.84 22.19 31.18
C PRO A 392 4.48 20.88 30.70
N ASP A 393 4.64 19.92 31.62
CA ASP A 393 5.22 18.62 31.28
C ASP A 393 4.43 17.99 30.10
N PRO A 394 5.10 17.60 29.02
CA PRO A 394 4.43 17.09 27.81
C PRO A 394 3.71 15.77 28.10
N VAL A 395 2.56 15.58 27.48
CA VAL A 395 1.85 14.31 27.48
C VAL A 395 2.57 13.38 26.48
N VAL A 396 3.45 12.54 27.01
CA VAL A 396 4.22 11.57 26.20
C VAL A 396 3.48 10.24 26.18
N LYS A 397 3.19 9.72 25.00
CA LYS A 397 2.65 8.37 24.78
C LYS A 397 3.78 7.43 24.36
N GLU A 398 3.65 6.16 24.73
CA GLU A 398 4.61 5.12 24.34
C GLU A 398 3.87 3.97 23.64
N VAL A 399 4.39 3.52 22.52
CA VAL A 399 3.91 2.32 21.83
C VAL A 399 5.09 1.41 21.57
N ASN A 400 5.18 0.34 22.37
CA ASN A 400 6.27 -0.63 22.34
C ASN A 400 5.79 -1.93 21.69
N LEU A 401 6.16 -2.18 20.43
CA LEU A 401 5.83 -3.42 19.71
C LEU A 401 6.75 -4.57 20.18
N ASP A 402 6.60 -4.96 21.44
CA ASP A 402 7.44 -5.94 22.15
C ASP A 402 6.78 -7.32 22.33
N ARG A 403 5.62 -7.52 21.73
CA ARG A 403 4.83 -8.76 21.66
C ARG A 403 4.08 -8.80 20.35
N PRO A 404 3.32 -9.85 20.00
CA PRO A 404 2.57 -9.91 18.75
C PRO A 404 1.77 -8.63 18.49
N PHE A 405 1.88 -8.10 17.25
CA PHE A 405 1.30 -6.83 16.87
C PHE A 405 0.82 -6.87 15.41
N ALA A 406 -0.05 -5.94 15.04
CA ALA A 406 -0.42 -5.69 13.64
C ALA A 406 0.32 -4.47 13.09
N PHE A 407 0.40 -4.37 11.78
CA PHE A 407 0.92 -3.19 11.12
C PHE A 407 0.22 -2.93 9.78
N LEU A 408 0.29 -1.67 9.36
CA LEU A 408 -0.15 -1.23 8.04
C LEU A 408 0.99 -0.46 7.36
N ILE A 409 1.05 -0.51 6.03
CA ILE A 409 1.67 0.53 5.22
C ILE A 409 0.51 1.24 4.53
N TYR A 410 0.38 2.53 4.82
CA TYR A 410 -0.85 3.28 4.59
C TYR A 410 -0.58 4.58 3.83
N ASP A 411 -1.47 4.90 2.91
CA ASP A 411 -1.53 6.17 2.20
C ASP A 411 -2.52 7.08 2.91
N ASP A 412 -2.02 7.92 3.81
CA ASP A 412 -2.86 8.84 4.59
C ASP A 412 -3.58 9.88 3.73
N ILE A 413 -3.04 10.18 2.55
CA ILE A 413 -3.59 11.22 1.66
C ILE A 413 -4.82 10.70 0.93
N ASN A 414 -4.75 9.47 0.43
CA ASN A 414 -5.82 8.87 -0.36
C ASN A 414 -6.67 7.88 0.43
N GLY A 415 -6.25 7.53 1.65
CA GLY A 415 -6.97 6.61 2.52
C GLY A 415 -6.83 5.15 2.08
N GLU A 416 -5.68 4.76 1.49
CA GLU A 416 -5.49 3.43 0.93
C GLU A 416 -4.56 2.57 1.77
N MET A 417 -4.92 1.31 1.93
CA MET A 417 -4.14 0.32 2.65
C MET A 417 -3.29 -0.48 1.67
N LEU A 418 -2.01 -0.09 1.53
CA LEU A 418 -1.07 -0.78 0.63
C LEU A 418 -0.70 -2.16 1.14
N PHE A 419 -0.45 -2.26 2.44
CA PHE A 419 -0.18 -3.52 3.12
C PHE A 419 -0.84 -3.54 4.49
N ALA A 420 -1.29 -4.74 4.88
CA ALA A 420 -1.70 -5.08 6.23
C ALA A 420 -1.00 -6.36 6.66
N GLY A 421 -0.58 -6.43 7.93
CA GLY A 421 0.13 -7.61 8.42
C GLY A 421 0.02 -7.85 9.91
N LYS A 422 0.41 -9.06 10.29
CA LYS A 422 0.50 -9.51 11.69
C LYS A 422 1.88 -10.11 11.93
N VAL A 423 2.55 -9.61 12.96
CA VAL A 423 3.85 -10.10 13.41
C VAL A 423 3.66 -10.88 14.69
N VAL A 424 4.06 -12.14 14.70
CA VAL A 424 3.93 -13.05 15.83
C VAL A 424 5.28 -13.54 16.35
N THR A 425 6.35 -13.38 15.58
CA THR A 425 7.71 -13.80 15.90
C THR A 425 8.75 -12.82 15.38
N THR A 426 9.90 -12.72 16.02
CA THR A 426 11.08 -11.97 15.56
C THR A 426 12.21 -12.91 15.09
N THR A 427 11.98 -14.20 15.13
CA THR A 427 12.87 -15.24 14.59
C THR A 427 12.28 -15.76 13.29
N GLU A 428 13.06 -15.74 12.22
CA GLU A 428 12.78 -16.41 10.96
C GLU A 428 13.40 -17.81 10.92
#